data_301459f8cdf479425d87e3513cb4a6f8
#
_entry.id   301459f8cdf479425d87e3513cb4a6f8
#
_cell.length_a   1.000
_cell.length_b   1.000
_cell.length_c   1.000
_cell.angle_alpha   90.00
_cell.angle_beta   90.00
_cell.angle_gamma   90.00
#
_symmetry.space_group_name_H-M   'P 1'
#
loop_
_entity.id
_entity.type
_entity.pdbx_description
1 polymer ?
#
loop_
_entity_poly.entity_id
_entity_poly.type
_entity_poly.pdbx_seq_one_letter_code
_entity_poly.pdbx_strand_id
1 'polypeptide(L)'
;MPESMTPLIILGVVGALFILLLSLLTNNYSLNNIKSKTVGDGQYGTARWATDQEIRKAYVTVPFDVASWRAGKKRPTVQGLVLGSVQRGKRLEALVDCDDVHCLMIGASGVGKTAFFLYPNICLLYTSPSPRD
;
A
#
# COMPACT_ATOMS: atom_id res chain seq x y z
N MET A 1 -56.05 -53.65 -12.18
CA MET A 1 -55.24 -52.49 -12.57
C MET A 1 -54.85 -52.64 -14.01
N PRO A 2 -55.04 -51.69 -14.90
CA PRO A 2 -54.72 -51.85 -16.31
C PRO A 2 -53.22 -51.99 -16.49
N GLU A 3 -52.81 -53.02 -17.18
CA GLU A 3 -51.38 -53.34 -17.49
C GLU A 3 -50.63 -52.21 -18.20
N SER A 4 -51.34 -51.25 -18.75
CA SER A 4 -50.77 -50.10 -19.44
C SER A 4 -50.15 -49.02 -18.52
N MET A 5 -50.49 -49.05 -17.22
CA MET A 5 -50.01 -48.04 -16.26
C MET A 5 -48.66 -48.41 -15.60
N THR A 6 -48.30 -49.69 -15.61
CA THR A 6 -47.04 -50.14 -14.99
C THR A 6 -45.80 -49.61 -15.67
N PRO A 7 -45.67 -49.52 -17.01
CA PRO A 7 -44.48 -48.98 -17.64
C PRO A 7 -44.32 -47.45 -17.38
N LEU A 8 -45.42 -46.73 -17.24
CA LEU A 8 -45.44 -45.30 -16.98
C LEU A 8 -44.96 -45.00 -15.54
N ILE A 9 -45.36 -45.80 -14.59
CA ILE A 9 -44.91 -45.72 -13.18
C ILE A 9 -43.40 -46.03 -13.07
N ILE A 10 -42.96 -47.06 -13.76
CA ILE A 10 -41.54 -47.44 -13.77
C ILE A 10 -40.69 -46.34 -14.39
N LEU A 11 -41.12 -45.73 -15.50
CA LEU A 11 -40.43 -44.59 -16.13
C LEU A 11 -40.35 -43.39 -15.19
N GLY A 12 -41.42 -43.09 -14.46
CA GLY A 12 -41.45 -41.99 -13.47
C GLY A 12 -40.47 -42.23 -12.32
N VAL A 13 -40.43 -43.44 -11.78
CA VAL A 13 -39.51 -43.80 -10.69
C VAL A 13 -38.06 -43.73 -11.14
N VAL A 14 -37.75 -44.27 -12.33
CA VAL A 14 -36.38 -44.19 -12.88
C VAL A 14 -35.96 -42.75 -13.14
N GLY A 15 -36.84 -41.91 -13.67
CA GLY A 15 -36.60 -40.47 -13.84
C GLY A 15 -36.34 -39.74 -12.53
N ALA A 16 -37.13 -40.00 -11.51
CA ALA A 16 -36.96 -39.42 -10.19
C ALA A 16 -35.63 -39.86 -9.54
N LEU A 17 -35.25 -41.11 -9.69
CA LEU A 17 -33.99 -41.66 -9.18
C LEU A 17 -32.79 -41.05 -9.90
N PHE A 18 -32.90 -40.81 -11.19
CA PHE A 18 -31.85 -40.17 -12.00
C PHE A 18 -31.67 -38.68 -11.61
N ILE A 19 -32.76 -37.94 -11.37
CA ILE A 19 -32.72 -36.53 -10.88
C ILE A 19 -32.08 -36.48 -9.50
N LEU A 20 -32.41 -37.43 -8.62
CA LEU A 20 -31.84 -37.50 -7.28
C LEU A 20 -30.35 -37.83 -7.33
N LEU A 21 -29.93 -38.70 -8.21
CA LEU A 21 -28.51 -39.00 -8.43
C LEU A 21 -27.75 -37.80 -8.98
N LEU A 22 -28.32 -37.06 -9.94
CA LEU A 22 -27.76 -35.83 -10.46
C LEU A 22 -27.63 -34.76 -9.35
N SER A 23 -28.64 -34.62 -8.49
CA SER A 23 -28.63 -33.71 -7.36
C SER A 23 -27.51 -34.04 -6.37
N LEU A 24 -27.25 -35.29 -6.09
CA LEU A 24 -26.16 -35.72 -5.22
C LEU A 24 -24.77 -35.47 -5.86
N LEU A 25 -24.65 -35.64 -7.17
CA LEU A 25 -23.42 -35.34 -7.89
C LEU A 25 -23.14 -33.86 -8.02
N THR A 26 -24.18 -33.01 -8.18
CA THR A 26 -24.06 -31.58 -8.30
C THR A 26 -23.93 -30.87 -6.96
N ASN A 27 -24.29 -31.50 -5.84
CA ASN A 27 -24.18 -30.92 -4.50
C ASN A 27 -22.72 -30.67 -4.07
N ASN A 28 -21.73 -31.18 -4.81
CA ASN A 28 -20.32 -30.86 -4.65
C ASN A 28 -19.94 -29.47 -5.23
N TYR A 29 -20.84 -28.81 -5.97
CA TYR A 29 -20.68 -27.43 -6.43
C TYR A 29 -21.34 -26.41 -5.47
N SER A 30 -21.35 -26.70 -4.18
CA SER A 30 -21.76 -25.72 -3.18
C SER A 30 -20.75 -24.57 -3.15
N LEU A 31 -21.25 -23.33 -3.17
CA LEU A 31 -20.46 -22.10 -2.98
C LEU A 31 -19.67 -22.09 -1.67
N ASN A 32 -20.03 -22.97 -0.72
CA ASN A 32 -19.26 -23.21 0.51
C ASN A 32 -17.88 -23.84 0.26
N ASN A 33 -17.60 -24.34 -0.94
CA ASN A 33 -16.30 -24.88 -1.31
C ASN A 33 -15.34 -23.83 -1.88
N ILE A 34 -15.77 -22.57 -1.96
CA ILE A 34 -14.90 -21.42 -2.15
C ILE A 34 -14.19 -21.17 -0.80
N LYS A 35 -13.30 -22.08 -0.43
CA LYS A 35 -12.33 -21.82 0.61
C LYS A 35 -11.48 -20.68 0.09
N SER A 36 -11.48 -19.55 0.80
CA SER A 36 -10.48 -18.51 0.59
C SER A 36 -9.12 -19.21 0.64
N LYS A 37 -8.50 -19.38 -0.53
CA LYS A 37 -7.16 -19.93 -0.61
C LYS A 37 -6.28 -18.98 0.17
N THR A 38 -5.59 -19.50 1.18
CA THR A 38 -4.58 -18.71 1.89
C THR A 38 -3.66 -18.14 0.84
N VAL A 39 -3.66 -16.82 0.75
CA VAL A 39 -2.82 -16.08 -0.19
C VAL A 39 -1.39 -16.40 0.19
N GLY A 40 -0.60 -16.95 -0.73
CA GLY A 40 0.81 -17.17 -0.52
C GLY A 40 1.51 -15.83 -0.29
N ASP A 41 2.57 -15.83 0.52
CA ASP A 41 3.42 -14.66 0.71
C ASP A 41 3.83 -14.09 -0.66
N GLY A 42 3.48 -12.82 -0.92
CA GLY A 42 3.81 -12.14 -2.17
C GLY A 42 2.72 -12.14 -3.26
N GLN A 43 1.56 -12.77 -3.07
CA GLN A 43 0.50 -12.78 -4.08
C GLN A 43 -0.11 -11.38 -4.32
N TYR A 44 -0.14 -10.51 -3.32
CA TYR A 44 -0.57 -9.11 -3.43
C TYR A 44 0.60 -8.12 -3.39
N GLY A 45 1.80 -8.60 -3.63
CA GLY A 45 3.02 -7.82 -3.53
C GLY A 45 3.78 -8.11 -2.24
N THR A 46 5.05 -7.76 -2.25
CA THR A 46 5.97 -7.92 -1.10
C THR A 46 6.19 -6.59 -0.40
N ALA A 47 5.14 -5.76 -0.31
CA ALA A 47 5.24 -4.46 0.35
C ALA A 47 5.63 -4.66 1.83
N ARG A 48 6.72 -4.02 2.23
CA ARG A 48 7.24 -3.99 3.58
C ARG A 48 7.80 -2.60 3.88
N TRP A 49 8.00 -2.32 5.13
CA TRP A 49 8.71 -1.11 5.52
C TRP A 49 10.16 -1.17 5.02
N ALA A 50 10.66 -0.05 4.51
CA ALA A 50 12.04 0.07 4.07
C ALA A 50 12.99 -0.11 5.25
N THR A 51 14.10 -0.80 5.02
CA THR A 51 15.17 -0.92 6.01
C THR A 51 16.00 0.35 6.08
N ASP A 52 16.69 0.59 7.19
CA ASP A 52 17.56 1.77 7.35
C ASP A 52 18.63 1.86 6.26
N GLN A 53 19.09 0.74 5.73
CA GLN A 53 20.06 0.72 4.63
C GLN A 53 19.43 1.20 3.32
N GLU A 54 18.19 0.81 3.04
CA GLU A 54 17.45 1.23 1.85
C GLU A 54 17.13 2.72 1.93
N ILE A 55 16.68 3.20 3.10
CA ILE A 55 16.43 4.62 3.35
C ILE A 55 17.68 5.46 3.10
N ARG A 56 18.85 5.01 3.59
CA ARG A 56 20.12 5.73 3.39
C ARG A 56 20.61 5.71 1.95
N LYS A 57 20.25 4.73 1.18
CA LYS A 57 20.59 4.66 -0.25
C LYS A 57 19.67 5.50 -1.12
N ALA A 58 18.38 5.56 -0.75
CA ALA A 58 17.37 6.24 -1.53
C ALA A 58 17.35 7.76 -1.26
N TYR A 59 17.64 8.19 -0.01
CA TYR A 59 17.46 9.59 0.39
C TYR A 59 18.78 10.24 0.80
N VAL A 60 18.92 11.51 0.45
CA VAL A 60 20.04 12.34 0.89
C VAL A 60 19.74 12.87 2.30
N THR A 61 20.74 12.78 3.17
CA THR A 61 20.63 13.26 4.55
C THR A 61 21.22 14.65 4.67
N VAL A 62 20.42 15.61 5.11
CA VAL A 62 20.83 17.02 5.26
C VAL A 62 20.68 17.41 6.72
N PRO A 63 21.73 18.03 7.34
CA PRO A 63 21.61 18.58 8.69
C PRO A 63 20.50 19.63 8.75
N PHE A 64 19.50 19.46 9.61
CA PHE A 64 18.37 20.37 9.73
C PHE A 64 18.66 21.43 10.82
N ASP A 65 19.47 22.44 10.45
CA ASP A 65 19.83 23.57 11.34
C ASP A 65 19.26 24.89 10.80
N VAL A 66 17.98 25.12 11.12
CA VAL A 66 17.23 26.29 10.65
C VAL A 66 17.87 27.60 11.11
N ALA A 67 18.52 27.60 12.29
CA ALA A 67 19.14 28.81 12.82
C ALA A 67 20.36 29.25 12.00
N SER A 68 21.22 28.29 11.62
CA SER A 68 22.38 28.56 10.75
C SER A 68 21.94 28.88 9.32
N TRP A 69 20.87 28.30 8.83
CA TRP A 69 20.34 28.61 7.51
C TRP A 69 19.82 30.04 7.41
N ARG A 70 19.04 30.50 8.41
CA ARG A 70 18.57 31.90 8.50
C ARG A 70 19.71 32.90 8.59
N ALA A 71 20.80 32.54 9.25
CA ALA A 71 21.99 33.38 9.34
C ALA A 71 22.86 33.38 8.05
N GLY A 72 22.41 32.68 6.99
CA GLY A 72 23.15 32.54 5.73
C GLY A 72 24.39 31.64 5.82
N LYS A 73 24.55 30.91 6.93
CA LYS A 73 25.65 29.99 7.16
C LYS A 73 25.21 28.59 6.79
N LYS A 74 26.07 27.84 6.10
CA LYS A 74 25.84 26.42 5.79
C LYS A 74 24.47 26.12 5.16
N ARG A 75 24.12 26.87 4.12
CA ARG A 75 22.93 26.58 3.34
C ARG A 75 23.00 25.18 2.72
N PRO A 76 21.90 24.38 2.74
CA PRO A 76 21.91 23.12 2.04
C PRO A 76 21.98 23.37 0.53
N THR A 77 22.86 22.63 -0.14
CA THR A 77 22.98 22.66 -1.62
C THR A 77 22.04 21.67 -2.29
N VAL A 78 21.34 20.88 -1.49
CA VAL A 78 20.46 19.80 -1.96
C VAL A 78 19.05 20.37 -2.17
N GLN A 79 18.50 20.11 -3.35
CA GLN A 79 17.11 20.44 -3.68
C GLN A 79 16.32 19.13 -3.74
N GLY A 80 15.12 19.13 -3.19
CA GLY A 80 14.27 17.96 -3.16
C GLY A 80 13.15 18.06 -2.13
N LEU A 81 12.44 16.96 -1.94
CA LEU A 81 11.32 16.86 -1.04
C LEU A 81 11.77 16.30 0.31
N VAL A 82 11.51 17.06 1.39
CA VAL A 82 11.74 16.55 2.75
C VAL A 82 10.62 15.57 3.12
N LEU A 83 10.97 14.31 3.27
CA LEU A 83 10.02 13.25 3.62
C LEU A 83 9.93 12.98 5.12
N GLY A 84 10.99 13.28 5.84
CA GLY A 84 11.05 13.02 7.28
C GLY A 84 12.34 13.49 7.91
N SER A 85 12.53 13.15 9.16
CA SER A 85 13.76 13.48 9.89
C SER A 85 14.23 12.30 10.74
N VAL A 86 15.54 12.19 10.87
CA VAL A 86 16.20 11.20 11.74
C VAL A 86 17.05 11.95 12.76
N GLN A 87 16.89 11.60 14.02
CA GLN A 87 17.72 12.16 15.08
C GLN A 87 18.99 11.33 15.25
N ARG A 88 20.14 11.93 15.02
CA ARG A 88 21.46 11.33 15.30
C ARG A 88 22.12 12.04 16.47
N GLY A 89 22.01 11.44 17.65
CA GLY A 89 22.50 12.02 18.87
C GLY A 89 21.82 13.38 19.16
N LYS A 90 22.56 14.48 19.14
CA LYS A 90 22.04 15.84 19.36
C LYS A 90 21.65 16.58 18.06
N ARG A 91 21.87 15.97 16.89
CA ARG A 91 21.60 16.61 15.60
C ARG A 91 20.33 16.02 14.98
N LEU A 92 19.51 16.90 14.45
CA LEU A 92 18.37 16.53 13.62
C LEU A 92 18.82 16.59 12.16
N GLU A 93 18.60 15.51 11.44
CA GLU A 93 18.91 15.38 10.02
C GLU A 93 17.61 15.17 9.25
N ALA A 94 17.40 15.93 8.17
CA ALA A 94 16.28 15.76 7.28
C ALA A 94 16.62 14.71 6.20
N LEU A 95 15.67 13.85 5.89
CA LEU A 95 15.73 12.93 4.76
C LEU A 95 15.09 13.63 3.55
N VAL A 96 15.89 13.85 2.52
CA VAL A 96 15.48 14.57 1.32
C VAL A 96 15.47 13.61 0.13
N ASP A 97 14.35 13.55 -0.55
CA ASP A 97 14.22 12.89 -1.84
C ASP A 97 14.58 13.89 -2.93
N CYS A 98 15.63 13.58 -3.69
CA CYS A 98 16.13 14.44 -4.76
C CYS A 98 15.66 14.00 -6.14
N ASP A 99 14.91 12.91 -6.22
CA ASP A 99 14.35 12.43 -7.46
C ASP A 99 13.10 13.22 -7.86
N ASP A 100 12.76 13.17 -9.13
CA ASP A 100 11.54 13.83 -9.65
C ASP A 100 10.32 12.96 -9.38
N VAL A 101 9.80 13.07 -8.15
CA VAL A 101 8.69 12.24 -7.65
C VAL A 101 7.43 13.04 -7.39
N HIS A 102 6.28 12.42 -7.68
CA HIS A 102 4.99 12.94 -7.25
C HIS A 102 4.67 12.48 -5.83
N CYS A 103 4.32 13.42 -4.95
CA CYS A 103 3.97 13.14 -3.57
C CYS A 103 2.49 13.43 -3.30
N LEU A 104 1.78 12.43 -2.78
CA LEU A 104 0.41 12.57 -2.29
C LEU A 104 0.37 12.42 -0.78
N MET A 105 -0.06 13.46 -0.08
CA MET A 105 -0.19 13.44 1.37
C MET A 105 -1.65 13.32 1.81
N ILE A 106 -1.98 12.23 2.45
CA ILE A 106 -3.31 11.94 2.96
C ILE A 106 -3.27 11.96 4.49
N GLY A 107 -4.23 12.64 5.10
CA GLY A 107 -4.37 12.65 6.55
C GLY A 107 -5.57 13.48 6.99
N ALA A 108 -6.16 13.15 8.14
CA ALA A 108 -7.27 13.89 8.73
C ALA A 108 -6.88 15.34 9.07
N SER A 109 -7.86 16.18 9.32
CA SER A 109 -7.61 17.54 9.82
C SER A 109 -6.93 17.48 11.20
N GLY A 110 -5.96 18.36 11.44
CA GLY A 110 -5.27 18.44 12.72
C GLY A 110 -4.13 17.46 12.96
N VAL A 111 -3.87 16.48 12.07
CA VAL A 111 -2.75 15.52 12.24
C VAL A 111 -1.35 16.13 12.03
N GLY A 112 -1.26 17.42 11.77
CA GLY A 112 0.02 18.12 11.65
C GLY A 112 0.66 18.08 10.25
N LYS A 113 -0.08 17.81 9.18
CA LYS A 113 0.44 17.85 7.80
C LYS A 113 1.22 19.11 7.48
N THR A 114 0.69 20.24 7.87
CA THR A 114 1.35 21.54 7.65
C THR A 114 2.63 21.67 8.46
N ALA A 115 2.60 21.29 9.74
CA ALA A 115 3.74 21.43 10.63
C ALA A 115 4.89 20.49 10.30
N PHE A 116 4.59 19.23 10.04
CA PHE A 116 5.61 18.18 9.87
C PHE A 116 6.07 18.00 8.42
N PHE A 117 5.29 18.45 7.45
CA PHE A 117 5.65 18.32 6.05
C PHE A 117 5.82 19.67 5.35
N LEU A 118 4.79 20.52 5.34
CA LEU A 118 4.82 21.75 4.55
C LEU A 118 5.91 22.70 5.03
N TYR A 119 6.03 22.96 6.32
CA TYR A 119 7.01 23.92 6.85
C TYR A 119 8.46 23.48 6.60
N PRO A 120 8.89 22.22 6.83
CA PRO A 120 10.24 21.78 6.49
C PRO A 120 10.56 21.94 5.00
N ASN A 121 9.61 21.62 4.12
CA ASN A 121 9.79 21.75 2.69
C ASN A 121 9.88 23.22 2.24
N ILE A 122 9.06 24.10 2.77
CA ILE A 122 9.17 25.54 2.52
C ILE A 122 10.53 26.05 3.03
N CYS A 123 10.97 25.65 4.21
CA CYS A 123 12.27 26.06 4.73
C CYS A 123 13.41 25.62 3.81
N LEU A 124 13.40 24.39 3.32
CA LEU A 124 14.42 23.90 2.40
C LEU A 124 14.38 24.68 1.08
N LEU A 125 13.21 24.93 0.53
CA LEU A 125 13.03 25.66 -0.73
C LEU A 125 13.58 27.08 -0.64
N TYR A 126 13.28 27.80 0.45
CA TYR A 126 13.78 29.19 0.65
C TYR A 126 15.26 29.28 0.97
N THR A 127 15.87 28.20 1.45
CA THR A 127 17.30 28.19 1.82
C THR A 127 18.19 27.55 0.77
N SER A 128 17.61 26.86 -0.20
CA SER A 128 18.34 26.29 -1.34
C SER A 128 18.74 27.39 -2.33
N PRO A 129 19.92 27.32 -2.94
CA PRO A 129 20.29 28.22 -4.03
C PRO A 129 19.32 28.06 -5.20
N SER A 130 18.95 29.18 -5.82
CA SER A 130 18.10 29.14 -7.02
C SER A 130 18.90 28.51 -8.18
N PRO A 131 18.26 27.69 -9.01
CA PRO A 131 18.91 27.14 -10.20
C PRO A 131 19.28 28.24 -11.25
N ARG A 132 18.92 29.49 -11.00
CA ARG A 132 19.24 30.65 -11.84
C ARG A 132 20.41 31.48 -11.31
N ASP A 133 20.94 31.18 -10.15
CA ASP A 133 22.14 31.75 -9.57
C ASP A 133 23.32 30.82 -9.86
#